data_db52edb7ddd50682e84dae163d133d50
#
_entry.id   db52edb7ddd50682e84dae163d133d50
#
_cell.length_a   1.000
_cell.length_b   1.000
_cell.length_c   1.000
_cell.angle_alpha   90.00
_cell.angle_beta   90.00
_cell.angle_gamma   90.00
#
_symmetry.space_group_name_H-M   'P 1'
#
loop_
_entity.id
_entity.type
_entity.pdbx_description
1 polymer ?
#
loop_
_entity_poly.entity_id
_entity_poly.type
_entity_poly.pdbx_seq_one_letter_code
_entity_poly.pdbx_strand_id
1 'polypeptide(L)'
;MFKKIFKNMSQDNSEKVEKEVTQEELVNDETTNTAEAATEAGIGSAEELTEEEKLREDLAAEKDKFLRLFAEFENYKKRTSKERMDLFKTANQDVLQSLLPVLDDFDRALVQIAKSDDDVLFKGVELIHNKLKDTLVSKGLEQVEIKAGDAFNADFAEAITSIPAPTDKLKGKIVDVIEKGYKLGDKIIRFPKVVLGN
;
A
#
# COMPACT_ATOMS: atom_id res chain seq x y z
N MET A 1 34.08 11.95 12.86
CA MET A 1 34.92 10.73 12.70
C MET A 1 34.11 9.42 12.73
N PHE A 2 33.10 9.26 13.55
CA PHE A 2 32.30 8.02 13.67
C PHE A 2 31.51 7.59 12.42
N LYS A 3 31.03 8.52 11.58
CA LYS A 3 30.28 8.18 10.35
C LYS A 3 31.12 7.52 9.22
N LYS A 4 32.44 7.67 9.24
CA LYS A 4 33.33 7.06 8.25
C LYS A 4 33.67 5.60 8.57
N ILE A 5 33.68 5.25 9.85
CA ILE A 5 34.00 3.89 10.32
C ILE A 5 32.84 2.93 10.03
N PHE A 6 31.58 3.38 10.19
CA PHE A 6 30.40 2.55 9.91
C PHE A 6 30.19 2.30 8.39
N LYS A 7 30.60 3.23 7.53
CA LYS A 7 30.46 3.06 6.08
C LYS A 7 31.45 2.05 5.50
N ASN A 8 32.64 1.93 6.08
CA ASN A 8 33.64 0.96 5.64
C ASN A 8 33.33 -0.46 6.13
N MET A 9 32.74 -0.62 7.33
CA MET A 9 32.34 -1.94 7.84
C MET A 9 31.17 -2.57 7.08
N SER A 10 30.30 -1.75 6.49
CA SER A 10 29.14 -2.24 5.71
C SER A 10 29.51 -2.70 4.31
N GLN A 11 30.57 -2.14 3.70
CA GLN A 11 31.03 -2.53 2.36
C GLN A 11 31.93 -3.77 2.39
N ASP A 12 32.74 -3.92 3.43
CA ASP A 12 33.69 -5.05 3.55
C ASP A 12 32.95 -6.37 3.86
N ASN A 13 31.79 -6.30 4.54
CA ASN A 13 31.02 -7.48 4.90
C ASN A 13 30.12 -7.97 3.74
N SER A 14 29.69 -7.10 2.82
CA SER A 14 28.91 -7.50 1.66
C SER A 14 29.78 -8.19 0.57
N GLU A 15 31.01 -7.72 0.36
CA GLU A 15 31.93 -8.37 -0.59
C GLU A 15 32.45 -9.72 -0.12
N LYS A 16 32.51 -9.96 1.20
CA LYS A 16 32.92 -11.25 1.75
C LYS A 16 31.81 -12.31 1.66
N VAL A 17 30.56 -11.91 1.86
CA VAL A 17 29.41 -12.82 1.75
C VAL A 17 29.14 -13.22 0.28
N GLU A 18 29.32 -12.31 -0.70
CA GLU A 18 29.18 -12.64 -2.11
C GLU A 18 30.30 -13.56 -2.64
N LYS A 19 31.50 -13.52 -2.05
CA LYS A 19 32.60 -14.42 -2.45
C LYS A 19 32.51 -15.82 -1.86
N GLU A 20 31.90 -15.99 -0.70
CA GLU A 20 31.68 -17.31 -0.09
C GLU A 20 30.53 -18.08 -0.76
N VAL A 21 29.46 -17.38 -1.17
CA VAL A 21 28.30 -18.03 -1.83
C VAL A 21 28.65 -18.53 -3.27
N THR A 22 29.63 -17.93 -3.93
CA THR A 22 30.05 -18.35 -5.27
C THR A 22 31.05 -19.52 -5.31
N GLN A 23 31.59 -19.94 -4.16
CA GLN A 23 32.52 -21.08 -4.11
C GLN A 23 31.88 -22.40 -3.68
N GLU A 24 30.67 -22.39 -3.10
CA GLU A 24 29.96 -23.61 -2.69
C GLU A 24 29.06 -24.23 -3.78
N GLU A 25 28.83 -23.56 -4.92
CA GLU A 25 27.98 -24.08 -6.01
C GLU A 25 28.72 -24.92 -7.08
N LEU A 26 30.01 -25.19 -6.95
CA LEU A 26 30.81 -25.87 -7.97
C LEU A 26 31.37 -27.24 -7.61
N VAL A 27 30.90 -27.88 -6.54
CA VAL A 27 31.35 -29.26 -6.21
C VAL A 27 30.15 -30.14 -5.87
N ASN A 28 29.39 -30.51 -6.86
CA ASN A 28 28.55 -31.70 -6.81
C ASN A 28 28.09 -32.10 -8.23
N ASP A 29 29.00 -32.72 -8.95
CA ASP A 29 28.60 -33.69 -9.99
C ASP A 29 29.72 -34.73 -10.18
N GLU A 30 29.32 -35.97 -10.40
CA GLU A 30 30.08 -37.22 -10.59
C GLU A 30 30.51 -37.97 -9.33
N THR A 31 29.86 -39.06 -9.00
CA THR A 31 30.07 -40.39 -9.60
C THR A 31 29.05 -41.40 -9.11
N THR A 32 28.43 -42.05 -10.07
CA THR A 32 27.69 -43.30 -9.95
C THR A 32 28.64 -44.47 -9.83
N ASN A 33 28.21 -45.44 -9.05
CA ASN A 33 28.20 -46.87 -9.38
C ASN A 33 28.93 -47.83 -8.44
N THR A 34 28.23 -48.88 -8.14
CA THR A 34 28.40 -50.32 -7.88
C THR A 34 28.31 -50.72 -6.41
N ALA A 35 27.24 -51.30 -6.07
CA ALA A 35 26.75 -52.68 -5.92
C ALA A 35 27.47 -53.58 -4.92
N GLU A 36 26.62 -54.14 -4.07
CA GLU A 36 26.57 -55.47 -3.47
C GLU A 36 27.21 -55.77 -2.12
N ALA A 37 26.29 -56.11 -1.25
CA ALA A 37 26.23 -57.22 -0.30
C ALA A 37 27.12 -57.26 0.91
N ALA A 38 26.53 -57.14 2.07
CA ALA A 38 26.39 -58.26 3.02
C ALA A 38 25.81 -57.81 4.37
N THR A 39 24.75 -58.52 4.73
CA THR A 39 24.16 -58.73 6.04
C THR A 39 25.16 -58.74 7.20
N GLU A 40 24.82 -58.05 8.33
CA GLU A 40 24.39 -58.61 9.61
C GLU A 40 24.44 -57.59 10.74
N ALA A 41 23.34 -57.52 11.44
CA ALA A 41 23.16 -57.32 12.86
C ALA A 41 24.27 -56.60 13.65
N GLY A 42 23.99 -55.38 14.03
CA GLY A 42 24.72 -54.64 15.08
C GLY A 42 23.76 -53.73 15.82
N ILE A 43 23.33 -54.16 16.94
CA ILE A 43 22.51 -53.51 17.97
C ILE A 43 23.07 -52.11 18.26
N GLY A 44 22.14 -51.14 18.32
CA GLY A 44 22.36 -49.75 18.61
C GLY A 44 23.47 -49.41 19.57
N SER A 45 24.44 -48.72 19.06
CA SER A 45 25.20 -47.73 19.81
C SER A 45 24.65 -46.40 19.34
N ALA A 46 23.91 -45.72 20.20
CA ALA A 46 23.72 -44.28 20.05
C ALA A 46 25.14 -43.72 20.11
N GLU A 47 25.73 -43.42 18.94
CA GLU A 47 26.97 -42.68 18.86
C GLU A 47 26.72 -41.35 19.59
N GLU A 48 27.29 -41.22 20.80
CA GLU A 48 27.38 -39.93 21.47
C GLU A 48 28.19 -39.04 20.55
N LEU A 49 27.49 -38.08 19.88
CA LEU A 49 28.12 -37.04 19.11
C LEU A 49 29.27 -36.45 19.87
N THR A 50 30.44 -36.34 19.23
CA THR A 50 31.59 -35.69 19.83
C THR A 50 31.26 -34.24 20.21
N GLU A 51 31.96 -33.67 21.20
CA GLU A 51 31.69 -32.27 21.57
C GLU A 51 31.84 -31.29 20.38
N GLU A 52 32.75 -31.60 19.45
CA GLU A 52 32.88 -30.83 18.21
C GLU A 52 31.63 -30.93 17.29
N GLU A 53 31.05 -32.08 17.16
CA GLU A 53 29.84 -32.28 16.35
C GLU A 53 28.63 -31.56 16.95
N LYS A 54 28.44 -31.63 18.27
CA LYS A 54 27.42 -30.88 18.98
C LYS A 54 27.58 -29.38 18.81
N LEU A 55 28.80 -28.87 18.93
CA LEU A 55 29.09 -27.45 18.72
C LEU A 55 28.86 -27.00 17.26
N ARG A 56 29.11 -27.88 16.28
CA ARG A 56 28.81 -27.57 14.85
C ARG A 56 27.33 -27.55 14.60
N GLU A 57 26.55 -28.48 15.15
CA GLU A 57 25.09 -28.48 15.06
C GLU A 57 24.48 -27.24 15.73
N ASP A 58 24.92 -26.89 16.93
CA ASP A 58 24.46 -25.69 17.61
C ASP A 58 24.80 -24.43 16.84
N LEU A 59 26.00 -24.35 16.26
CA LEU A 59 26.41 -23.22 15.44
C LEU A 59 25.58 -23.13 14.13
N ALA A 60 25.27 -24.26 13.50
CA ALA A 60 24.38 -24.28 12.31
C ALA A 60 22.97 -23.84 12.67
N ALA A 61 22.42 -24.34 13.79
CA ALA A 61 21.09 -23.95 14.28
C ALA A 61 21.01 -22.46 14.63
N GLU A 62 22.06 -21.91 15.25
CA GLU A 62 22.10 -20.47 15.56
C GLU A 62 22.28 -19.62 14.30
N LYS A 63 23.06 -20.07 13.31
CA LYS A 63 23.15 -19.41 12.00
C LYS A 63 21.77 -19.36 11.30
N ASP A 64 21.03 -20.45 11.28
CA ASP A 64 19.70 -20.51 10.69
C ASP A 64 18.70 -19.59 11.41
N LYS A 65 18.74 -19.58 12.74
CA LYS A 65 17.94 -18.65 13.55
C LYS A 65 18.29 -17.20 13.23
N PHE A 66 19.60 -16.89 13.13
CA PHE A 66 20.07 -15.56 12.78
C PHE A 66 19.60 -15.13 11.39
N LEU A 67 19.74 -15.99 10.38
CA LEU A 67 19.30 -15.70 9.01
C LEU A 67 17.80 -15.44 8.95
N ARG A 68 17.02 -16.28 9.66
CA ARG A 68 15.57 -16.08 9.74
C ARG A 68 15.22 -14.76 10.42
N LEU A 69 15.83 -14.48 11.58
CA LEU A 69 15.61 -13.24 12.32
C LEU A 69 16.02 -12.02 11.50
N PHE A 70 17.11 -12.10 10.75
CA PHE A 70 17.59 -11.05 9.89
C PHE A 70 16.58 -10.78 8.76
N ALA A 71 16.03 -11.83 8.12
CA ALA A 71 15.00 -11.70 7.10
C ALA A 71 13.71 -11.07 7.67
N GLU A 72 13.29 -11.50 8.86
CA GLU A 72 12.14 -10.93 9.56
C GLU A 72 12.37 -9.44 9.90
N PHE A 73 13.58 -9.08 10.34
CA PHE A 73 13.94 -7.70 10.63
C PHE A 73 13.93 -6.80 9.39
N GLU A 74 14.47 -7.26 8.26
CA GLU A 74 14.44 -6.50 7.00
C GLU A 74 13.00 -6.33 6.50
N ASN A 75 12.16 -7.37 6.60
CA ASN A 75 10.75 -7.29 6.28
C ASN A 75 10.01 -6.30 7.19
N TYR A 76 10.28 -6.35 8.50
CA TYR A 76 9.73 -5.41 9.46
C TYR A 76 10.11 -3.97 9.14
N LYS A 77 11.39 -3.72 8.89
CA LYS A 77 11.92 -2.40 8.53
C LYS A 77 11.26 -1.84 7.26
N LYS A 78 11.13 -2.67 6.22
CA LYS A 78 10.46 -2.30 4.97
C LYS A 78 8.99 -1.96 5.21
N ARG A 79 8.28 -2.80 5.98
CA ARG A 79 6.88 -2.60 6.34
C ARG A 79 6.69 -1.31 7.14
N THR A 80 7.46 -1.12 8.22
CA THR A 80 7.36 0.07 9.07
C THR A 80 7.67 1.35 8.31
N SER A 81 8.65 1.33 7.39
CA SER A 81 8.94 2.46 6.53
C SER A 81 7.77 2.81 5.62
N LYS A 82 7.12 1.79 5.04
CA LYS A 82 5.92 1.99 4.21
C LYS A 82 4.75 2.53 5.04
N GLU A 83 4.46 1.91 6.19
CA GLU A 83 3.40 2.36 7.11
C GLU A 83 3.60 3.82 7.54
N ARG A 84 4.86 4.20 7.84
CA ARG A 84 5.19 5.59 8.17
C ARG A 84 4.90 6.55 7.02
N MET A 85 5.27 6.19 5.78
CA MET A 85 4.97 7.02 4.62
C MET A 85 3.46 7.17 4.38
N ASP A 86 2.71 6.08 4.55
CA ASP A 86 1.26 6.08 4.39
C ASP A 86 0.58 6.91 5.49
N LEU A 87 1.09 6.86 6.72
CA LEU A 87 0.64 7.68 7.84
C LEU A 87 0.85 9.18 7.57
N PHE A 88 2.01 9.56 7.01
CA PHE A 88 2.25 10.96 6.63
C PHE A 88 1.31 11.45 5.52
N LYS A 89 0.98 10.58 4.56
CA LYS A 89 0.03 10.92 3.49
C LYS A 89 -1.39 11.12 4.02
N THR A 90 -1.80 10.33 5.03
CA THR A 90 -3.16 10.33 5.56
C THR A 90 -3.33 11.11 6.86
N ALA A 91 -2.27 11.68 7.43
CA ALA A 91 -2.31 12.41 8.71
C ALA A 91 -3.34 13.55 8.74
N ASN A 92 -3.61 14.17 7.60
CA ASN A 92 -4.56 15.28 7.50
C ASN A 92 -5.97 14.82 7.08
N GLN A 93 -6.23 13.50 7.01
CA GLN A 93 -7.50 12.97 6.50
C GLN A 93 -8.71 13.55 7.23
N ASP A 94 -8.69 13.55 8.56
CA ASP A 94 -9.83 13.99 9.37
C ASP A 94 -10.12 15.48 9.18
N VAL A 95 -9.06 16.29 9.09
CA VAL A 95 -9.20 17.74 8.83
C VAL A 95 -9.76 17.98 7.43
N LEU A 96 -9.22 17.31 6.42
CA LEU A 96 -9.70 17.43 5.04
C LEU A 96 -11.16 16.98 4.94
N GLN A 97 -11.52 15.85 5.57
CA GLN A 97 -12.87 15.33 5.57
C GLN A 97 -13.87 16.30 6.23
N SER A 98 -13.46 16.98 7.31
CA SER A 98 -14.30 17.99 7.97
C SER A 98 -14.53 19.26 7.13
N LEU A 99 -13.66 19.54 6.15
CA LEU A 99 -13.78 20.67 5.24
C LEU A 99 -14.61 20.37 3.99
N LEU A 100 -14.87 19.10 3.67
CA LEU A 100 -15.65 18.72 2.49
C LEU A 100 -17.09 19.28 2.51
N PRO A 101 -17.84 19.29 3.64
CA PRO A 101 -19.16 19.91 3.68
C PRO A 101 -19.13 21.39 3.33
N VAL A 102 -18.08 22.12 3.72
CA VAL A 102 -17.91 23.52 3.37
C VAL A 102 -17.73 23.71 1.87
N LEU A 103 -16.96 22.81 1.24
CA LEU A 103 -16.78 22.83 -0.23
C LEU A 103 -18.10 22.55 -0.96
N ASP A 104 -18.91 21.60 -0.45
CA ASP A 104 -20.24 21.30 -0.99
C ASP A 104 -21.20 22.48 -0.83
N ASP A 105 -21.13 23.22 0.28
CA ASP A 105 -21.93 24.40 0.51
C ASP A 105 -21.55 25.53 -0.46
N PHE A 106 -20.26 25.70 -0.78
CA PHE A 106 -19.83 26.61 -1.84
C PHE A 106 -20.36 26.20 -3.22
N ASP A 107 -20.29 24.90 -3.58
CA ASP A 107 -20.86 24.40 -4.84
C ASP A 107 -22.35 24.74 -4.92
N ARG A 108 -23.10 24.50 -3.84
CA ARG A 108 -24.52 24.80 -3.75
C ARG A 108 -24.83 26.30 -3.83
N ALA A 109 -24.03 27.11 -3.13
CA ALA A 109 -24.16 28.57 -3.17
C ALA A 109 -23.92 29.12 -4.58
N LEU A 110 -22.90 28.64 -5.28
CA LEU A 110 -22.61 29.06 -6.67
C LEU A 110 -23.79 28.75 -7.59
N VAL A 111 -24.45 27.59 -7.47
CA VAL A 111 -25.63 27.24 -8.25
C VAL A 111 -26.80 28.18 -7.97
N GLN A 112 -26.96 28.68 -6.73
CA GLN A 112 -28.03 29.63 -6.38
C GLN A 112 -27.69 31.05 -6.86
N ILE A 113 -26.45 31.50 -6.65
CA ILE A 113 -26.01 32.84 -7.08
C ILE A 113 -26.02 32.96 -8.60
N ALA A 114 -25.71 31.89 -9.34
CA ALA A 114 -25.82 31.88 -10.82
C ALA A 114 -27.22 32.13 -11.34
N LYS A 115 -28.28 31.99 -10.50
CA LYS A 115 -29.67 32.32 -10.85
C LYS A 115 -30.01 33.81 -10.60
N SER A 116 -29.13 34.54 -9.94
CA SER A 116 -29.25 35.98 -9.72
C SER A 116 -28.41 36.73 -10.76
N ASP A 117 -28.82 37.96 -11.09
CA ASP A 117 -28.11 38.78 -12.09
C ASP A 117 -26.88 39.50 -11.50
N ASP A 118 -26.33 39.03 -10.37
CA ASP A 118 -25.16 39.63 -9.72
C ASP A 118 -23.85 38.94 -10.10
N ASP A 119 -23.34 39.30 -11.27
CA ASP A 119 -22.07 38.76 -11.79
C ASP A 119 -20.86 39.07 -10.90
N VAL A 120 -20.88 40.18 -10.14
CA VAL A 120 -19.76 40.55 -9.28
C VAL A 120 -19.67 39.64 -8.06
N LEU A 121 -20.83 39.38 -7.45
CA LEU A 121 -20.94 38.46 -6.32
C LEU A 121 -20.58 37.03 -6.77
N PHE A 122 -21.10 36.59 -7.91
CA PHE A 122 -20.79 35.27 -8.47
C PHE A 122 -19.26 35.07 -8.63
N LYS A 123 -18.61 35.99 -9.34
CA LYS A 123 -17.14 35.94 -9.52
C LYS A 123 -16.36 35.97 -8.21
N GLY A 124 -16.81 36.76 -7.23
CA GLY A 124 -16.18 36.83 -5.91
C GLY A 124 -16.23 35.49 -5.18
N VAL A 125 -17.41 34.86 -5.13
CA VAL A 125 -17.58 33.56 -4.47
C VAL A 125 -16.86 32.44 -5.22
N GLU A 126 -16.91 32.45 -6.57
CA GLU A 126 -16.20 31.49 -7.42
C GLU A 126 -14.68 31.52 -7.17
N LEU A 127 -14.11 32.73 -7.02
CA LEU A 127 -12.68 32.88 -6.75
C LEU A 127 -12.31 32.27 -5.39
N ILE A 128 -13.13 32.47 -4.36
CA ILE A 128 -12.91 31.91 -3.02
C ILE A 128 -13.02 30.40 -3.08
N HIS A 129 -14.06 29.87 -3.74
CA HIS A 129 -14.26 28.42 -3.93
C HIS A 129 -13.06 27.76 -4.63
N ASN A 130 -12.62 28.34 -5.76
CA ASN A 130 -11.48 27.80 -6.51
C ASN A 130 -10.20 27.84 -5.68
N LYS A 131 -9.95 28.93 -4.94
CA LYS A 131 -8.79 29.01 -4.05
C LYS A 131 -8.84 27.95 -2.93
N LEU A 132 -10.01 27.70 -2.35
CA LEU A 132 -10.17 26.65 -1.33
C LEU A 132 -9.90 25.27 -1.97
N LYS A 133 -10.50 24.97 -3.11
CA LYS A 133 -10.33 23.73 -3.86
C LYS A 133 -8.86 23.49 -4.20
N ASP A 134 -8.17 24.48 -4.77
CA ASP A 134 -6.75 24.39 -5.13
C ASP A 134 -5.87 24.14 -3.90
N THR A 135 -6.21 24.80 -2.78
CA THR A 135 -5.51 24.56 -1.51
C THR A 135 -5.67 23.12 -1.03
N LEU A 136 -6.88 22.58 -1.07
CA LEU A 136 -7.15 21.18 -0.68
C LEU A 136 -6.44 20.19 -1.63
N VAL A 137 -6.47 20.46 -2.93
CA VAL A 137 -5.74 19.65 -3.94
C VAL A 137 -4.24 19.69 -3.67
N SER A 138 -3.67 20.83 -3.31
CA SER A 138 -2.25 20.94 -2.96
C SER A 138 -1.87 20.13 -1.70
N LYS A 139 -2.86 19.78 -0.87
CA LYS A 139 -2.71 18.89 0.30
C LYS A 139 -2.94 17.42 -0.04
N GLY A 140 -3.15 17.10 -1.32
CA GLY A 140 -3.30 15.73 -1.80
C GLY A 140 -4.75 15.25 -1.93
N LEU A 141 -5.75 16.16 -1.79
CA LEU A 141 -7.15 15.82 -2.02
C LEU A 141 -7.38 15.66 -3.53
N GLU A 142 -7.93 14.53 -3.94
CA GLU A 142 -8.31 14.25 -5.32
C GLU A 142 -9.80 13.93 -5.39
N GLN A 143 -10.50 14.50 -6.36
CA GLN A 143 -11.91 14.18 -6.60
C GLN A 143 -12.03 12.82 -7.29
N VAL A 144 -12.95 11.99 -6.84
CA VAL A 144 -13.34 10.76 -7.55
C VAL A 144 -14.20 11.15 -8.73
N GLU A 145 -13.69 10.93 -9.94
CA GLU A 145 -14.41 11.29 -11.16
C GLU A 145 -15.53 10.28 -11.43
N ILE A 146 -16.76 10.68 -11.16
CA ILE A 146 -17.98 9.95 -11.51
C ILE A 146 -18.95 10.92 -12.14
N LYS A 147 -19.55 10.50 -13.26
CA LYS A 147 -20.48 11.33 -14.06
C LYS A 147 -21.80 10.61 -14.28
N ALA A 148 -22.83 11.38 -14.58
CA ALA A 148 -24.10 10.83 -15.06
C ALA A 148 -23.86 10.03 -16.34
N GLY A 149 -24.41 8.81 -16.39
CA GLY A 149 -24.23 7.85 -17.49
C GLY A 149 -23.17 6.80 -17.25
N ASP A 150 -22.34 6.94 -16.22
CA ASP A 150 -21.35 5.93 -15.85
C ASP A 150 -22.01 4.69 -15.25
N ALA A 151 -21.37 3.54 -15.38
CA ALA A 151 -21.79 2.32 -14.72
C ALA A 151 -21.58 2.44 -13.20
N PHE A 152 -22.55 2.02 -12.41
CA PHE A 152 -22.42 2.01 -10.97
C PHE A 152 -21.44 0.93 -10.51
N ASN A 153 -20.52 1.31 -9.62
CA ASN A 153 -19.64 0.38 -8.92
C ASN A 153 -19.66 0.69 -7.42
N ALA A 154 -20.09 -0.28 -6.62
CA ALA A 154 -20.20 -0.14 -5.17
C ALA A 154 -18.84 0.03 -4.45
N ASP A 155 -17.72 -0.33 -5.09
CA ASP A 155 -16.38 -0.13 -4.53
C ASP A 155 -15.95 1.35 -4.56
N PHE A 156 -16.59 2.17 -5.41
CA PHE A 156 -16.20 3.56 -5.62
C PHE A 156 -17.32 4.57 -5.40
N ALA A 157 -18.58 4.14 -5.25
CA ALA A 157 -19.72 5.02 -5.10
C ALA A 157 -20.79 4.43 -4.17
N GLU A 158 -21.52 5.30 -3.47
CA GLU A 158 -22.66 4.96 -2.63
C GLU A 158 -23.96 5.37 -3.32
N ALA A 159 -24.84 4.40 -3.59
CA ALA A 159 -26.17 4.68 -4.12
C ALA A 159 -27.12 5.02 -2.98
N ILE A 160 -27.63 6.27 -2.96
CA ILE A 160 -28.58 6.71 -1.92
C ILE A 160 -30.01 6.33 -2.27
N THR A 161 -30.36 6.48 -3.56
CA THR A 161 -31.71 6.23 -4.06
C THR A 161 -31.70 5.80 -5.51
N SER A 162 -32.80 5.22 -5.95
CA SER A 162 -33.05 4.95 -7.38
C SER A 162 -34.33 5.65 -7.83
N ILE A 163 -34.30 6.21 -9.02
CA ILE A 163 -35.41 6.86 -9.66
C ILE A 163 -35.71 6.19 -11.00
N PRO A 164 -36.96 6.30 -11.54
CA PRO A 164 -37.22 5.85 -12.90
C PRO A 164 -36.23 6.51 -13.86
N ALA A 165 -35.55 5.71 -14.68
CA ALA A 165 -34.55 6.22 -15.59
C ALA A 165 -35.17 7.19 -16.59
N PRO A 166 -34.67 8.44 -16.73
CA PRO A 166 -35.18 9.41 -17.72
C PRO A 166 -35.08 8.92 -19.17
N THR A 167 -34.13 8.02 -19.41
CA THR A 167 -33.94 7.36 -20.72
C THR A 167 -33.55 5.90 -20.50
N ASP A 168 -33.91 5.02 -21.44
CA ASP A 168 -33.55 3.60 -21.37
C ASP A 168 -32.03 3.36 -21.27
N LYS A 169 -31.22 4.30 -21.75
CA LYS A 169 -29.74 4.23 -21.67
C LYS A 169 -29.19 4.39 -20.25
N LEU A 170 -29.97 4.96 -19.36
CA LEU A 170 -29.61 5.23 -17.97
C LEU A 170 -30.13 4.16 -16.99
N LYS A 171 -30.80 3.12 -17.49
CA LYS A 171 -31.19 1.98 -16.65
C LYS A 171 -29.96 1.25 -16.09
N GLY A 172 -29.92 1.07 -14.78
CA GLY A 172 -28.79 0.47 -14.08
C GLY A 172 -27.51 1.33 -14.01
N LYS A 173 -27.63 2.60 -14.42
CA LYS A 173 -26.52 3.54 -14.43
C LYS A 173 -26.75 4.70 -13.47
N ILE A 174 -25.71 5.50 -13.27
CA ILE A 174 -25.75 6.72 -12.49
C ILE A 174 -26.52 7.77 -13.27
N VAL A 175 -27.60 8.29 -12.69
CA VAL A 175 -28.41 9.36 -13.27
C VAL A 175 -27.89 10.71 -12.83
N ASP A 176 -27.53 10.83 -11.54
CA ASP A 176 -27.05 12.09 -10.98
C ASP A 176 -26.07 11.85 -9.82
N VAL A 177 -25.25 12.85 -9.54
CA VAL A 177 -24.27 12.85 -8.43
C VAL A 177 -24.68 13.93 -7.44
N ILE A 178 -25.19 13.51 -6.27
CA ILE A 178 -25.67 14.44 -5.23
C ILE A 178 -24.51 15.04 -4.45
N GLU A 179 -23.54 14.20 -4.07
CA GLU A 179 -22.33 14.64 -3.36
C GLU A 179 -21.10 14.10 -4.09
N LYS A 180 -20.10 14.95 -4.29
CA LYS A 180 -18.83 14.57 -4.91
C LYS A 180 -18.01 13.69 -3.95
N GLY A 181 -17.40 12.65 -4.48
CA GLY A 181 -16.45 11.79 -3.76
C GLY A 181 -15.06 12.37 -3.77
N TYR A 182 -14.27 12.03 -2.73
CA TYR A 182 -12.88 12.46 -2.62
C TYR A 182 -12.00 11.35 -2.07
N LYS A 183 -10.76 11.31 -2.55
CA LYS A 183 -9.70 10.40 -2.08
C LYS A 183 -8.47 11.20 -1.67
N LEU A 184 -7.66 10.59 -0.81
CA LEU A 184 -6.38 11.12 -0.36
C LEU A 184 -5.31 10.05 -0.62
N GLY A 185 -4.51 10.28 -1.66
CA GLY A 185 -3.66 9.24 -2.22
C GLY A 185 -4.48 8.06 -2.72
N ASP A 186 -4.20 6.85 -2.24
CA ASP A 186 -4.92 5.63 -2.65
C ASP A 186 -6.19 5.36 -1.82
N LYS A 187 -6.46 6.15 -0.77
CA LYS A 187 -7.56 5.92 0.15
C LYS A 187 -8.74 6.83 -0.16
N ILE A 188 -9.94 6.27 -0.38
CA ILE A 188 -11.18 7.03 -0.46
C ILE A 188 -11.53 7.52 0.95
N ILE A 189 -11.65 8.84 1.13
CA ILE A 189 -12.04 9.48 2.39
C ILE A 189 -13.53 9.84 2.43
N ARG A 190 -14.15 10.01 1.25
CA ARG A 190 -15.60 10.16 1.10
C ARG A 190 -16.06 9.56 -0.22
N PHE A 191 -16.99 8.64 -0.16
CA PHE A 191 -17.62 8.08 -1.35
C PHE A 191 -18.56 9.10 -2.01
N PRO A 192 -18.58 9.22 -3.33
CA PRO A 192 -19.58 10.01 -4.03
C PRO A 192 -20.96 9.39 -3.83
N LYS A 193 -21.94 10.23 -3.51
CA LYS A 193 -23.33 9.81 -3.37
C LYS A 193 -24.09 10.02 -4.66
N VAL A 194 -24.64 8.94 -5.18
CA VAL A 194 -25.23 8.90 -6.52
C VAL A 194 -26.68 8.43 -6.50
N VAL A 195 -27.42 8.83 -7.54
CA VAL A 195 -28.77 8.36 -7.85
C VAL A 195 -28.68 7.39 -9.01
N LEU A 196 -29.33 6.22 -8.89
CA LEU A 196 -29.37 5.21 -9.93
C LEU A 196 -30.67 5.32 -10.76
N GLY A 197 -30.59 4.96 -12.04
CA GLY A 197 -31.76 4.77 -12.90
C GLY A 197 -32.32 3.35 -12.74
N ASN A 198 -33.58 3.26 -12.47
CA ASN A 198 -34.31 1.98 -12.37
C ASN A 198 -35.14 1.72 -13.63
#